data_76a514ba8c8e069a894b961ec3f86735
#
_entry.id   76a514ba8c8e069a894b961ec3f86735
#
_cell.length_a   1.000
_cell.length_b   1.000
_cell.length_c   1.000
_cell.angle_alpha   90.00
_cell.angle_beta   90.00
_cell.angle_gamma   90.00
#
_symmetry.space_group_name_H-M   'P 1'
#
loop_
_entity.id
_entity.type
_entity.pdbx_description
1 polymer ?
#
loop_
_entity_poly.entity_id
_entity_poly.type
_entity_poly.pdbx_seq_one_letter_code
_entity_poly.pdbx_strand_id
1 'polypeptide(L)'
;MYKDLEKEKYDFLIIGTNLTESALSAYLSKSKYKLIQLDISKSYGGDCKNFNLKDMEKFIEETKEKSTKDCSIKNISLINREVKQDSEPIIEKENFRQYNFDLNPKFVYAKSKSTSELIDSKASNYIEFNSVRKIYFMFNDKFLNVPFSKSEIFISNDLDLLEKQKLLNFIFSVMKLKNNNVDVNSTVDIKKDIELDDDYLFNEMKKNLNIKAMDFLKKNFNEKIIDMILLILANQTMNTKNMTVDQMCDKIYKFLISVQIYDNTPFLVPLYGSSEFTQAMSRLSAVHGSIFLINDLLTCSINYNTDYKKDDQNSGKFVIEINDGERNEKFKINADKIIINNSYLDDKESPIKFNEEIKIKNNSSDYVYKYSAFYSFKNIMELLTYKDGPFYYRVPKNNSILKNEYQLDAIRYFNNTSQVPNNRSLLQISITSDLNEDNKDTFINKAKSISEHFLKIIMDNIKEDILKNYNNKEFKSKCKFNRIRILEEIDRVKEEEEKRKKEEEEKKKKEEEEKRKKEEEEEKKKKEEEEKKKKEEEEEQNKKEEEKKEDKKEEEK
;
A
#
# COMPACT_ATOMS: atom_id res chain seq x y z
N MET A 1 -31.86 23.73 -20.03
CA MET A 1 -30.62 22.94 -20.17
C MET A 1 -30.96 21.48 -20.48
N TYR A 2 -31.73 20.78 -19.64
CA TYR A 2 -32.03 19.35 -19.89
C TYR A 2 -32.92 19.10 -21.12
N LYS A 3 -33.80 20.02 -21.49
CA LYS A 3 -34.62 19.91 -22.71
C LYS A 3 -33.84 19.76 -24.01
N ASP A 4 -32.59 20.22 -24.03
CA ASP A 4 -31.73 20.05 -25.20
C ASP A 4 -31.08 18.66 -25.22
N LEU A 5 -30.84 18.05 -24.05
CA LEU A 5 -30.32 16.69 -23.93
C LEU A 5 -31.33 15.62 -24.38
N GLU A 6 -32.62 15.90 -24.20
CA GLU A 6 -33.73 15.03 -24.63
C GLU A 6 -33.88 14.92 -26.15
N LYS A 7 -33.40 15.91 -26.87
CA LYS A 7 -33.52 15.98 -28.33
C LYS A 7 -32.42 15.21 -29.06
N GLU A 8 -31.40 14.81 -28.34
CA GLU A 8 -30.22 14.19 -28.92
C GLU A 8 -30.12 12.72 -28.55
N LYS A 9 -29.62 11.94 -29.48
CA LYS A 9 -29.20 10.56 -29.24
C LYS A 9 -27.70 10.52 -28.90
N TYR A 10 -27.36 9.72 -27.92
CA TYR A 10 -25.99 9.46 -27.53
C TYR A 10 -25.52 8.07 -28.01
N ASP A 11 -24.30 7.99 -28.49
CA ASP A 11 -23.69 6.72 -28.83
C ASP A 11 -23.45 5.87 -27.56
N PHE A 12 -23.05 6.56 -26.48
CA PHE A 12 -22.78 5.91 -25.19
C PHE A 12 -23.32 6.73 -24.02
N LEU A 13 -23.93 6.02 -23.09
CA LEU A 13 -24.08 6.44 -21.71
C LEU A 13 -23.01 5.76 -20.87
N ILE A 14 -22.20 6.53 -20.14
CA ILE A 14 -21.19 6.01 -19.21
C ILE A 14 -21.64 6.36 -17.79
N ILE A 15 -21.66 5.36 -16.90
CA ILE A 15 -22.07 5.54 -15.50
C ILE A 15 -20.89 5.28 -14.59
N GLY A 16 -20.50 6.31 -13.84
CA GLY A 16 -19.33 6.37 -12.98
C GLY A 16 -18.23 7.27 -13.56
N THR A 17 -17.36 7.76 -12.67
CA THR A 17 -16.17 8.57 -13.01
C THR A 17 -14.88 7.97 -12.45
N ASN A 18 -14.82 6.66 -12.28
CA ASN A 18 -13.58 5.97 -11.94
C ASN A 18 -12.54 6.14 -13.04
N LEU A 19 -11.32 5.75 -12.79
CA LEU A 19 -10.23 5.90 -13.74
C LEU A 19 -10.53 5.21 -15.09
N THR A 20 -11.12 4.02 -15.07
CA THR A 20 -11.44 3.25 -16.28
C THR A 20 -12.51 3.94 -17.10
N GLU A 21 -13.61 4.36 -16.48
CA GLU A 21 -14.73 5.05 -17.14
C GLU A 21 -14.30 6.40 -17.70
N SER A 22 -13.48 7.16 -16.93
CA SER A 22 -12.97 8.46 -17.37
C SER A 22 -12.01 8.32 -18.55
N ALA A 23 -11.09 7.34 -18.52
CA ALA A 23 -10.17 7.07 -19.62
C ALA A 23 -10.91 6.61 -20.89
N LEU A 24 -11.91 5.73 -20.73
CA LEU A 24 -12.73 5.27 -21.84
C LEU A 24 -13.56 6.41 -22.45
N SER A 25 -14.13 7.26 -21.60
CA SER A 25 -14.84 8.46 -22.02
C SER A 25 -13.95 9.39 -22.87
N ALA A 26 -12.71 9.64 -22.40
CA ALA A 26 -11.74 10.44 -23.14
C ALA A 26 -11.37 9.84 -24.51
N TYR A 27 -11.19 8.52 -24.57
CA TYR A 27 -10.87 7.82 -25.82
C TYR A 27 -12.03 7.86 -26.81
N LEU A 28 -13.25 7.54 -26.36
CA LEU A 28 -14.45 7.52 -27.20
C LEU A 28 -14.81 8.91 -27.72
N SER A 29 -14.73 9.94 -26.87
CA SER A 29 -15.02 11.33 -27.28
C SER A 29 -14.01 11.84 -28.30
N LYS A 30 -12.71 11.53 -28.13
CA LYS A 30 -11.67 11.82 -29.13
C LYS A 30 -11.98 11.16 -30.47
N SER A 31 -12.62 9.99 -30.44
CA SER A 31 -13.10 9.27 -31.64
C SER A 31 -14.44 9.80 -32.19
N LYS A 32 -14.90 10.96 -31.72
CA LYS A 32 -16.10 11.68 -32.14
C LYS A 32 -17.42 10.98 -31.83
N TYR A 33 -17.45 10.03 -30.88
CA TYR A 33 -18.72 9.53 -30.37
C TYR A 33 -19.38 10.57 -29.46
N LYS A 34 -20.69 10.67 -29.53
CA LYS A 34 -21.50 11.50 -28.62
C LYS A 34 -21.67 10.77 -27.30
N LEU A 35 -21.21 11.36 -26.23
CA LEU A 35 -21.19 10.74 -24.89
C LEU A 35 -21.94 11.60 -23.89
N ILE A 36 -22.67 10.92 -23.02
CA ILE A 36 -23.13 11.47 -21.76
C ILE A 36 -22.59 10.59 -20.60
N GLN A 37 -22.02 11.21 -19.59
CA GLN A 37 -21.47 10.52 -18.43
C GLN A 37 -22.19 10.96 -17.16
N LEU A 38 -22.67 9.99 -16.40
CA LEU A 38 -23.38 10.19 -15.14
C LEU A 38 -22.52 9.73 -13.98
N ASP A 39 -22.55 10.47 -12.88
CA ASP A 39 -22.04 9.99 -11.60
C ASP A 39 -22.98 10.42 -10.48
N ILE A 40 -23.30 9.48 -9.59
CA ILE A 40 -24.15 9.69 -8.42
C ILE A 40 -23.37 10.21 -7.21
N SER A 41 -22.28 10.85 -7.46
CA SER A 41 -21.37 11.43 -6.47
C SER A 41 -21.24 12.94 -6.68
N LYS A 42 -20.91 13.69 -5.64
CA LYS A 42 -20.60 15.13 -5.74
C LYS A 42 -19.26 15.45 -6.39
N SER A 43 -18.39 14.45 -6.56
CA SER A 43 -17.03 14.65 -7.03
C SER A 43 -16.60 13.54 -7.97
N TYR A 44 -15.68 13.87 -8.88
CA TYR A 44 -15.02 12.91 -9.75
C TYR A 44 -14.13 11.94 -8.97
N GLY A 45 -13.86 10.78 -9.54
CA GLY A 45 -12.77 9.92 -9.12
C GLY A 45 -13.15 8.56 -8.58
N GLY A 46 -14.39 8.33 -8.19
CA GLY A 46 -14.83 7.04 -7.67
C GLY A 46 -13.93 6.55 -6.53
N ASP A 47 -13.26 5.41 -6.70
CA ASP A 47 -12.31 4.82 -5.75
C ASP A 47 -10.96 5.55 -5.67
N CYS A 48 -10.67 6.44 -6.62
CA CYS A 48 -9.50 7.32 -6.64
C CYS A 48 -9.81 8.72 -6.10
N LYS A 49 -10.89 8.91 -5.34
CA LYS A 49 -11.24 10.21 -4.77
C LYS A 49 -10.18 10.70 -3.79
N ASN A 50 -10.00 12.01 -3.83
CA ASN A 50 -9.20 12.74 -2.84
C ASN A 50 -10.11 13.61 -2.01
N PHE A 51 -9.80 13.74 -0.73
CA PHE A 51 -10.54 14.57 0.20
C PHE A 51 -9.61 15.57 0.87
N ASN A 52 -10.03 16.82 0.98
CA ASN A 52 -9.45 17.69 1.99
C ASN A 52 -9.92 17.23 3.38
N LEU A 53 -9.34 17.80 4.43
CA LEU A 53 -9.64 17.34 5.77
C LEU A 53 -11.11 17.51 6.18
N LYS A 54 -11.72 18.63 5.80
CA LYS A 54 -13.14 18.91 6.10
C LYS A 54 -14.07 17.95 5.37
N ASP A 55 -13.79 17.73 4.09
CA ASP A 55 -14.61 16.82 3.27
C ASP A 55 -14.43 15.37 3.74
N MET A 56 -13.22 15.00 4.20
CA MET A 56 -12.99 13.69 4.79
C MET A 56 -13.78 13.51 6.11
N GLU A 57 -13.76 14.51 7.00
CA GLU A 57 -14.54 14.47 8.24
C GLU A 57 -16.04 14.33 7.94
N LYS A 58 -16.55 15.14 7.03
CA LYS A 58 -17.95 15.08 6.60
C LYS A 58 -18.31 13.74 5.96
N PHE A 59 -17.48 13.23 5.08
CA PHE A 59 -17.65 11.93 4.45
C PHE A 59 -17.71 10.80 5.47
N ILE A 60 -16.89 10.86 6.51
CA ILE A 60 -16.86 9.90 7.60
C ILE A 60 -18.14 9.99 8.45
N GLU A 61 -18.64 11.20 8.75
CA GLU A 61 -19.88 11.40 9.50
C GLU A 61 -21.10 10.92 8.72
N GLU A 62 -21.20 11.25 7.45
CA GLU A 62 -22.29 10.84 6.56
C GLU A 62 -22.33 9.30 6.38
N THR A 63 -21.16 8.63 6.41
CA THR A 63 -21.10 7.17 6.29
C THR A 63 -21.42 6.41 7.56
N LYS A 64 -21.34 7.05 8.73
CA LYS A 64 -21.79 6.43 9.98
C LYS A 64 -23.31 6.27 10.06
N GLU A 65 -24.05 7.18 9.43
CA GLU A 65 -25.51 7.26 9.54
C GLU A 65 -26.27 6.58 8.40
N LYS A 66 -25.64 6.33 7.26
CA LYS A 66 -26.29 5.77 6.07
C LYS A 66 -25.38 4.79 5.35
N SER A 67 -25.95 3.68 4.85
CA SER A 67 -25.31 2.92 3.78
C SER A 67 -25.02 3.90 2.62
N THR A 68 -23.75 4.11 2.29
CA THR A 68 -23.37 5.10 1.29
C THR A 68 -23.99 4.77 -0.05
N LYS A 69 -24.65 5.76 -0.67
CA LYS A 69 -25.14 5.69 -2.06
C LYS A 69 -23.99 5.58 -3.07
N ASP A 70 -22.75 5.81 -2.62
CA ASP A 70 -21.55 5.67 -3.44
C ASP A 70 -21.10 4.22 -3.44
N CYS A 71 -21.51 3.48 -4.45
CA CYS A 71 -21.28 2.04 -4.58
C CYS A 71 -19.81 1.64 -4.69
N SER A 72 -18.90 2.58 -4.98
CA SER A 72 -17.46 2.29 -5.11
C SER A 72 -16.76 2.16 -3.76
N ILE A 73 -17.31 2.77 -2.71
CA ILE A 73 -16.69 2.78 -1.38
C ILE A 73 -17.71 2.28 -0.36
N LYS A 74 -17.77 0.97 -0.21
CA LYS A 74 -18.65 0.32 0.78
C LYS A 74 -17.95 0.26 2.14
N ASN A 75 -18.71 0.52 3.21
CA ASN A 75 -18.29 0.23 4.59
C ASN A 75 -17.09 1.02 5.12
N ILE A 76 -17.15 2.33 5.06
CA ILE A 76 -16.19 3.18 5.79
C ILE A 76 -16.58 3.20 7.26
N SER A 77 -15.66 2.76 8.10
CA SER A 77 -15.75 2.96 9.55
C SER A 77 -14.65 3.92 9.98
N LEU A 78 -15.01 4.97 10.68
CA LEU A 78 -14.01 5.79 11.36
C LEU A 78 -13.51 5.03 12.58
N ILE A 79 -12.23 4.65 12.53
CA ILE A 79 -11.54 4.14 13.69
C ILE A 79 -10.80 5.31 14.31
N ASN A 80 -11.40 5.87 15.36
CA ASN A 80 -10.91 6.86 16.30
C ASN A 80 -9.87 7.89 15.82
N ARG A 81 -10.24 9.14 16.02
CA ARG A 81 -9.33 10.27 16.13
C ARG A 81 -8.83 10.33 17.58
N GLU A 82 -7.67 9.76 17.89
CA GLU A 82 -6.98 10.03 19.15
C GLU A 82 -6.21 11.36 19.01
N VAL A 83 -6.76 12.42 19.58
CA VAL A 83 -6.01 13.65 19.87
C VAL A 83 -5.38 13.44 21.23
N LYS A 84 -4.07 13.28 21.33
CA LYS A 84 -3.38 13.34 22.63
C LYS A 84 -3.61 14.74 23.22
N GLN A 85 -4.04 14.79 24.47
CA GLN A 85 -4.54 15.98 25.16
C GLN A 85 -3.53 17.16 25.27
N ASP A 86 -2.25 16.93 25.01
CA ASP A 86 -1.19 17.94 25.14
C ASP A 86 -0.76 18.60 23.82
N SER A 87 -1.42 18.32 22.74
CA SER A 87 -1.16 18.97 21.46
C SER A 87 -2.24 19.98 21.14
N GLU A 88 -1.84 21.21 20.79
CA GLU A 88 -2.72 22.19 20.13
C GLU A 88 -3.58 21.47 19.08
N PRO A 89 -4.84 21.90 18.86
CA PRO A 89 -5.71 21.27 17.91
C PRO A 89 -4.95 21.09 16.60
N ILE A 90 -4.80 19.83 16.17
CA ILE A 90 -3.98 19.38 15.02
C ILE A 90 -4.34 20.16 13.74
N ILE A 91 -5.47 20.84 13.77
CA ILE A 91 -6.07 21.52 12.64
C ILE A 91 -6.33 22.97 13.06
N GLU A 92 -5.38 23.82 12.73
CA GLU A 92 -5.70 25.22 12.55
C GLU A 92 -6.76 25.29 11.45
N LYS A 93 -7.91 25.90 11.75
CA LYS A 93 -9.05 26.04 10.81
C LYS A 93 -8.64 26.61 9.44
N GLU A 94 -7.48 27.24 9.34
CA GLU A 94 -6.95 27.86 8.14
C GLU A 94 -6.25 26.88 7.19
N ASN A 95 -5.75 25.73 7.66
CA ASN A 95 -4.92 24.82 6.85
C ASN A 95 -5.66 23.56 6.35
N PHE A 96 -6.97 23.43 6.59
CA PHE A 96 -7.71 22.21 6.22
C PHE A 96 -7.69 21.91 4.71
N ARG A 97 -7.60 22.94 3.87
CA ARG A 97 -7.55 22.80 2.40
C ARG A 97 -6.21 22.29 1.87
N GLN A 98 -5.18 22.38 2.68
CA GLN A 98 -3.83 21.95 2.30
C GLN A 98 -3.61 20.45 2.52
N TYR A 99 -4.52 19.77 3.24
CA TYR A 99 -4.51 18.32 3.32
C TYR A 99 -5.21 17.71 2.12
N ASN A 100 -4.58 16.69 1.55
CA ASN A 100 -5.14 15.93 0.45
C ASN A 100 -4.99 14.44 0.75
N PHE A 101 -6.09 13.82 1.19
CA PHE A 101 -6.16 12.41 1.52
C PHE A 101 -6.55 11.63 0.27
N ASP A 102 -5.60 10.91 -0.29
CA ASP A 102 -5.82 10.03 -1.44
C ASP A 102 -6.26 8.64 -0.96
N LEU A 103 -7.49 8.24 -1.24
CA LEU A 103 -8.01 6.93 -0.81
C LEU A 103 -7.29 5.76 -1.48
N ASN A 104 -6.78 5.95 -2.68
CA ASN A 104 -6.17 4.88 -3.47
C ASN A 104 -4.97 5.37 -4.27
N PRO A 105 -3.86 5.70 -3.59
CA PRO A 105 -2.68 6.26 -4.25
C PRO A 105 -2.20 5.37 -5.39
N LYS A 106 -1.97 5.98 -6.54
CA LYS A 106 -1.47 5.32 -7.74
C LYS A 106 -0.11 5.88 -8.13
N PHE A 107 0.82 4.97 -8.36
CA PHE A 107 2.10 5.29 -8.98
C PHE A 107 2.07 4.89 -10.45
N VAL A 108 2.73 5.68 -11.29
CA VAL A 108 3.00 5.33 -12.67
C VAL A 108 4.48 5.20 -12.90
N TYR A 109 4.90 4.23 -13.70
CA TYR A 109 6.28 4.17 -14.16
C TYR A 109 6.57 5.35 -15.09
N ALA A 110 7.73 5.98 -14.90
CA ALA A 110 8.18 7.10 -15.73
C ALA A 110 8.22 6.74 -17.23
N LYS A 111 8.52 5.48 -17.56
CA LYS A 111 8.43 4.92 -18.92
C LYS A 111 7.51 3.71 -18.93
N SER A 112 6.28 3.90 -19.35
CA SER A 112 5.27 2.84 -19.47
C SER A 112 4.25 3.18 -20.55
N LYS A 113 3.46 2.19 -20.93
CA LYS A 113 2.34 2.41 -21.85
C LYS A 113 1.36 3.46 -21.29
N SER A 114 1.04 3.41 -19.99
CA SER A 114 0.15 4.38 -19.35
C SER A 114 0.71 5.80 -19.44
N THR A 115 2.02 5.99 -19.20
CA THR A 115 2.66 7.30 -19.31
C THR A 115 2.67 7.80 -20.76
N SER A 116 2.95 6.93 -21.74
CA SER A 116 2.86 7.28 -23.16
C SER A 116 1.42 7.67 -23.53
N GLU A 117 0.42 6.93 -23.09
CA GLU A 117 -0.99 7.25 -23.34
C GLU A 117 -1.42 8.59 -22.73
N LEU A 118 -0.93 8.92 -21.52
CA LEU A 118 -1.14 10.23 -20.91
C LEU A 118 -0.57 11.38 -21.77
N ILE A 119 0.64 11.17 -22.31
CA ILE A 119 1.31 12.15 -23.18
C ILE A 119 0.58 12.27 -24.52
N ASP A 120 0.34 11.15 -25.20
CA ASP A 120 -0.26 11.10 -26.54
C ASP A 120 -1.71 11.61 -26.55
N SER A 121 -2.44 11.37 -25.46
CA SER A 121 -3.79 11.92 -25.26
C SER A 121 -3.77 13.41 -24.91
N LYS A 122 -2.65 13.97 -24.48
CA LYS A 122 -2.48 15.30 -23.89
C LYS A 122 -3.13 15.44 -22.49
N ALA A 123 -3.54 14.36 -21.87
CA ALA A 123 -4.02 14.37 -20.48
C ALA A 123 -2.92 14.83 -19.51
N SER A 124 -1.65 14.56 -19.83
CA SER A 124 -0.49 15.03 -19.07
C SER A 124 -0.42 16.56 -18.90
N ASN A 125 -1.07 17.34 -19.76
CA ASN A 125 -1.13 18.79 -19.62
C ASN A 125 -1.97 19.27 -18.42
N TYR A 126 -2.71 18.36 -17.81
CA TYR A 126 -3.61 18.63 -16.68
C TYR A 126 -3.18 17.97 -15.38
N ILE A 127 -2.03 17.30 -15.36
CA ILE A 127 -1.51 16.58 -14.21
C ILE A 127 -0.08 17.01 -13.94
N GLU A 128 0.19 17.38 -12.71
CA GLU A 128 1.55 17.60 -12.24
C GLU A 128 2.03 16.38 -11.46
N PHE A 129 3.32 16.05 -11.58
CA PHE A 129 3.89 14.86 -10.96
C PHE A 129 5.04 15.19 -10.03
N ASN A 130 5.11 14.45 -8.93
CA ASN A 130 6.31 14.31 -8.12
C ASN A 130 6.94 12.93 -8.38
N SER A 131 8.25 12.86 -8.20
CA SER A 131 8.97 11.59 -8.19
C SER A 131 8.97 10.97 -6.79
N VAL A 132 8.78 9.65 -6.70
CA VAL A 132 8.94 8.91 -5.45
C VAL A 132 10.43 8.82 -5.12
N ARG A 133 10.89 9.57 -4.14
CA ARG A 133 12.32 9.81 -3.90
C ARG A 133 13.07 8.62 -3.34
N LYS A 134 12.43 7.86 -2.45
CA LYS A 134 13.00 6.65 -1.84
C LYS A 134 11.95 5.56 -1.72
N ILE A 135 12.41 4.34 -1.87
CA ILE A 135 11.61 3.14 -1.61
C ILE A 135 12.31 2.33 -0.55
N TYR A 136 11.58 2.04 0.50
CA TYR A 136 12.03 1.18 1.57
C TYR A 136 11.24 -0.12 1.58
N PHE A 137 11.90 -1.22 1.85
CA PHE A 137 11.22 -2.45 2.22
C PHE A 137 11.70 -2.93 3.59
N MET A 138 10.82 -3.58 4.32
CA MET A 138 11.13 -4.09 5.63
C MET A 138 11.67 -5.52 5.51
N PHE A 139 12.92 -5.71 5.90
CA PHE A 139 13.54 -7.02 5.99
C PHE A 139 14.01 -7.24 7.42
N ASN A 140 13.53 -8.32 8.05
CA ASN A 140 13.66 -8.51 9.50
C ASN A 140 13.15 -7.26 10.25
N ASP A 141 14.02 -6.58 10.96
CA ASP A 141 13.71 -5.47 11.87
C ASP A 141 14.06 -4.10 11.28
N LYS A 142 14.53 -4.06 10.02
CA LYS A 142 15.10 -2.84 9.44
C LYS A 142 14.42 -2.44 8.15
N PHE A 143 14.29 -1.15 7.96
CA PHE A 143 13.99 -0.59 6.66
C PHE A 143 15.26 -0.52 5.82
N LEU A 144 15.29 -1.28 4.75
CA LEU A 144 16.36 -1.25 3.76
C LEU A 144 15.96 -0.35 2.60
N ASN A 145 16.85 0.56 2.23
CA ASN A 145 16.64 1.40 1.07
C ASN A 145 16.93 0.61 -0.21
N VAL A 146 16.02 0.72 -1.19
CA VAL A 146 16.20 0.09 -2.50
C VAL A 146 17.02 1.02 -3.38
N PRO A 147 18.21 0.62 -3.80
CA PRO A 147 19.02 1.43 -4.70
C PRO A 147 18.46 1.39 -6.14
N PHE A 148 18.36 2.55 -6.79
CA PHE A 148 17.85 2.66 -8.16
C PHE A 148 18.96 2.71 -9.21
N SER A 149 20.17 3.10 -8.83
CA SER A 149 21.30 3.27 -9.74
C SER A 149 22.48 2.40 -9.32
N LYS A 150 23.40 2.18 -10.28
CA LYS A 150 24.69 1.50 -10.03
C LYS A 150 25.45 2.16 -8.89
N SER A 151 25.54 3.50 -8.87
CA SER A 151 26.21 4.25 -7.82
C SER A 151 25.57 4.04 -6.45
N GLU A 152 24.24 4.03 -6.38
CA GLU A 152 23.52 3.75 -5.14
C GLU A 152 23.74 2.32 -4.64
N ILE A 153 23.82 1.32 -5.54
CA ILE A 153 24.16 -0.05 -5.15
C ILE A 153 25.57 -0.08 -4.54
N PHE A 154 26.54 0.59 -5.12
CA PHE A 154 27.92 0.59 -4.60
C PHE A 154 28.05 1.26 -3.24
N ILE A 155 27.37 2.40 -3.02
CA ILE A 155 27.43 3.13 -1.75
C ILE A 155 26.49 2.58 -0.68
N SER A 156 25.59 1.66 -1.03
CA SER A 156 24.66 1.08 -0.07
C SER A 156 25.40 0.36 1.06
N ASN A 157 25.04 0.69 2.30
CA ASN A 157 25.52 0.00 3.50
C ASN A 157 24.65 -1.22 3.86
N ASP A 158 23.50 -1.37 3.21
CA ASP A 158 22.54 -2.43 3.45
C ASP A 158 22.90 -3.74 2.71
N LEU A 159 23.79 -3.64 1.72
CA LEU A 159 24.23 -4.76 0.89
C LEU A 159 25.72 -5.03 1.11
N ASP A 160 26.08 -6.31 1.28
CA ASP A 160 27.47 -6.73 1.27
C ASP A 160 28.04 -6.76 -0.17
N LEU A 161 29.35 -6.97 -0.30
CA LEU A 161 30.02 -6.93 -1.60
C LEU A 161 29.50 -7.99 -2.58
N LEU A 162 29.23 -9.20 -2.08
CA LEU A 162 28.72 -10.31 -2.89
C LEU A 162 27.27 -10.05 -3.34
N GLU A 163 26.44 -9.50 -2.44
CA GLU A 163 25.06 -9.11 -2.75
C GLU A 163 25.01 -8.01 -3.81
N LYS A 164 25.90 -7.00 -3.69
CA LYS A 164 26.04 -5.93 -4.70
C LYS A 164 26.37 -6.49 -6.06
N GLN A 165 27.38 -7.36 -6.12
CA GLN A 165 27.79 -8.00 -7.37
C GLN A 165 26.67 -8.86 -7.99
N LYS A 166 26.02 -9.71 -7.18
CA LYS A 166 24.90 -10.54 -7.65
C LYS A 166 23.72 -9.72 -8.15
N LEU A 167 23.36 -8.64 -7.45
CA LEU A 167 22.27 -7.75 -7.85
C LEU A 167 22.60 -7.03 -9.16
N LEU A 168 23.83 -6.54 -9.33
CA LEU A 168 24.27 -5.90 -10.57
C LEU A 168 24.25 -6.88 -11.74
N ASN A 169 24.78 -8.10 -11.57
CA ASN A 169 24.76 -9.14 -12.61
C ASN A 169 23.33 -9.52 -12.98
N PHE A 170 22.43 -9.58 -12.01
CA PHE A 170 21.02 -9.86 -12.24
C PHE A 170 20.35 -8.75 -13.08
N ILE A 171 20.51 -7.50 -12.67
CA ILE A 171 19.97 -6.33 -13.39
C ILE A 171 20.49 -6.29 -14.81
N PHE A 172 21.80 -6.50 -14.99
CA PHE A 172 22.43 -6.55 -16.30
C PHE A 172 21.87 -7.69 -17.17
N SER A 173 21.70 -8.89 -16.58
CA SER A 173 21.13 -10.05 -17.28
C SER A 173 19.70 -9.80 -17.75
N VAL A 174 18.87 -9.15 -16.90
CA VAL A 174 17.50 -8.76 -17.29
C VAL A 174 17.52 -7.75 -18.45
N MET A 175 18.37 -6.73 -18.37
CA MET A 175 18.52 -5.74 -19.45
C MET A 175 18.96 -6.39 -20.76
N LYS A 176 19.96 -7.26 -20.71
CA LYS A 176 20.47 -7.99 -21.89
C LYS A 176 19.40 -8.92 -22.49
N LEU A 177 18.59 -9.57 -21.64
CA LEU A 177 17.55 -10.50 -22.06
C LEU A 177 16.39 -9.81 -22.80
N LYS A 178 15.97 -8.64 -22.31
CA LYS A 178 14.78 -7.94 -22.81
C LYS A 178 15.08 -6.88 -23.87
N ASN A 179 16.34 -6.52 -24.05
CA ASN A 179 16.77 -5.50 -24.99
C ASN A 179 17.51 -6.09 -26.19
N ASN A 180 16.75 -6.68 -27.13
CA ASN A 180 17.30 -7.33 -28.30
C ASN A 180 17.99 -6.35 -29.31
N ASN A 181 17.84 -5.01 -29.18
CA ASN A 181 18.20 -4.03 -30.19
C ASN A 181 18.89 -2.75 -29.71
N VAL A 182 19.23 -2.63 -28.44
CA VAL A 182 19.92 -1.42 -27.96
C VAL A 182 21.32 -1.78 -27.52
N ASP A 183 22.26 -1.04 -28.08
CA ASP A 183 23.62 -1.04 -27.61
C ASP A 183 23.64 -0.70 -26.11
N VAL A 184 23.84 -1.71 -25.29
CA VAL A 184 23.84 -1.61 -23.80
C VAL A 184 24.89 -0.59 -23.34
N ASN A 185 25.75 -0.16 -24.25
CA ASN A 185 26.81 0.83 -24.02
C ASN A 185 26.29 2.28 -23.92
N SER A 186 25.06 2.59 -24.40
CA SER A 186 24.59 3.98 -24.50
C SER A 186 23.75 4.48 -23.29
N THR A 187 23.21 3.59 -22.45
CA THR A 187 22.37 3.99 -21.33
C THR A 187 22.97 3.71 -19.95
N VAL A 188 23.94 2.83 -19.86
CA VAL A 188 24.69 2.58 -18.62
C VAL A 188 26.13 2.23 -19.00
N ASP A 189 27.07 3.08 -18.70
CA ASP A 189 28.52 2.86 -18.86
C ASP A 189 29.03 1.76 -17.89
N ILE A 190 28.44 0.54 -17.99
CA ILE A 190 28.68 -0.56 -17.06
C ILE A 190 29.94 -1.36 -17.42
N LYS A 191 30.37 -1.34 -18.70
CA LYS A 191 31.43 -2.24 -19.18
C LYS A 191 32.85 -1.81 -18.91
N LYS A 192 33.13 -0.55 -18.52
CA LYS A 192 34.53 -0.08 -18.46
C LYS A 192 35.23 -0.35 -17.13
N ASP A 193 34.51 -0.57 -16.03
CA ASP A 193 35.14 -0.57 -14.70
C ASP A 193 34.98 -1.85 -13.86
N ILE A 194 34.29 -2.86 -14.37
CA ILE A 194 34.17 -4.16 -13.71
C ILE A 194 34.26 -5.22 -14.79
N GLU A 195 35.27 -6.06 -14.73
CA GLU A 195 35.30 -7.36 -15.43
C GLU A 195 34.18 -8.22 -14.82
N LEU A 196 32.95 -7.99 -15.28
CA LEU A 196 31.81 -8.87 -15.00
C LEU A 196 31.92 -10.07 -15.93
N ASP A 197 32.76 -11.01 -15.55
CA ASP A 197 33.06 -12.22 -16.32
C ASP A 197 32.01 -13.31 -16.04
N ASP A 198 30.72 -12.98 -16.01
CA ASP A 198 29.74 -14.03 -15.77
C ASP A 198 28.44 -13.87 -16.58
N ASP A 199 28.48 -14.30 -17.83
CA ASP A 199 27.28 -14.64 -18.60
C ASP A 199 26.52 -15.85 -18.02
N TYR A 200 26.97 -16.40 -16.88
CA TYR A 200 26.35 -17.55 -16.23
C TYR A 200 24.89 -17.24 -15.90
N LEU A 201 24.62 -16.18 -15.17
CA LEU A 201 23.26 -15.82 -14.73
C LEU A 201 22.34 -15.50 -15.92
N PHE A 202 22.86 -14.81 -16.93
CA PHE A 202 22.16 -14.54 -18.17
C PHE A 202 21.78 -15.84 -18.90
N ASN A 203 22.73 -16.77 -19.04
CA ASN A 203 22.51 -18.05 -19.71
C ASN A 203 21.54 -18.95 -18.93
N GLU A 204 21.65 -18.96 -17.59
CA GLU A 204 20.71 -19.66 -16.72
C GLU A 204 19.28 -19.09 -16.84
N MET A 205 19.12 -17.76 -16.86
CA MET A 205 17.83 -17.12 -17.06
C MET A 205 17.24 -17.46 -18.42
N LYS A 206 18.04 -17.37 -19.48
CA LYS A 206 17.62 -17.67 -20.86
C LYS A 206 17.14 -19.11 -21.03
N LYS A 207 17.78 -20.07 -20.36
CA LYS A 207 17.37 -21.49 -20.38
C LYS A 207 16.10 -21.75 -19.58
N ASN A 208 15.81 -20.93 -18.59
CA ASN A 208 14.80 -21.21 -17.56
C ASN A 208 13.63 -20.20 -17.58
N LEU A 209 13.30 -19.58 -18.72
CA LEU A 209 12.27 -18.54 -18.83
C LEU A 209 10.87 -19.01 -18.35
N ASN A 210 10.55 -20.27 -18.55
CA ASN A 210 9.23 -20.83 -18.25
C ASN A 210 9.11 -21.45 -16.85
N ILE A 211 10.19 -21.51 -16.08
CA ILE A 211 10.12 -22.02 -14.69
C ILE A 211 9.58 -20.93 -13.76
N LYS A 212 9.17 -21.34 -12.56
CA LYS A 212 8.72 -20.39 -11.53
C LYS A 212 9.85 -19.47 -11.10
N ALA A 213 9.58 -18.18 -11.09
CA ALA A 213 10.54 -17.16 -10.69
C ALA A 213 11.11 -17.41 -9.28
N MET A 214 10.26 -17.84 -8.33
CA MET A 214 10.68 -18.13 -6.97
C MET A 214 11.72 -19.25 -6.90
N ASP A 215 11.55 -20.33 -7.69
CA ASP A 215 12.47 -21.47 -7.70
C ASP A 215 13.83 -21.06 -8.28
N PHE A 216 13.81 -20.23 -9.34
CA PHE A 216 15.01 -19.65 -9.92
C PHE A 216 15.74 -18.73 -8.91
N LEU A 217 15.01 -17.86 -8.23
CA LEU A 217 15.59 -16.91 -7.28
C LEU A 217 16.20 -17.61 -6.06
N LYS A 218 15.52 -18.61 -5.49
CA LYS A 218 16.03 -19.40 -4.35
C LYS A 218 17.32 -20.13 -4.66
N LYS A 219 17.54 -20.55 -5.91
CA LYS A 219 18.78 -21.19 -6.34
C LYS A 219 19.97 -20.22 -6.36
N ASN A 220 19.74 -18.93 -6.65
CA ASN A 220 20.79 -17.98 -7.00
C ASN A 220 21.02 -16.89 -5.94
N PHE A 221 20.02 -16.60 -5.08
CA PHE A 221 20.03 -15.45 -4.17
C PHE A 221 19.63 -15.82 -2.76
N ASN A 222 20.04 -14.99 -1.79
CA ASN A 222 19.56 -15.06 -0.42
C ASN A 222 18.17 -14.38 -0.27
N GLU A 223 17.49 -14.60 0.85
CA GLU A 223 16.14 -14.08 1.11
C GLU A 223 16.04 -12.57 0.97
N LYS A 224 17.02 -11.81 1.46
CA LYS A 224 17.04 -10.35 1.36
C LYS A 224 16.98 -9.86 -0.09
N ILE A 225 17.79 -10.44 -0.96
CA ILE A 225 17.81 -10.09 -2.38
C ILE A 225 16.55 -10.58 -3.08
N ILE A 226 16.05 -11.75 -2.73
CA ILE A 226 14.77 -12.28 -3.27
C ILE A 226 13.63 -11.33 -2.96
N ASP A 227 13.51 -10.89 -1.72
CA ASP A 227 12.47 -9.94 -1.30
C ASP A 227 12.61 -8.60 -2.04
N MET A 228 13.82 -8.07 -2.15
CA MET A 228 14.08 -6.85 -2.93
C MET A 228 13.64 -7.01 -4.39
N ILE A 229 14.01 -8.10 -5.04
CA ILE A 229 13.67 -8.37 -6.44
C ILE A 229 12.15 -8.50 -6.61
N LEU A 230 11.50 -9.34 -5.83
CA LEU A 230 10.08 -9.63 -6.00
C LEU A 230 9.18 -8.49 -5.57
N LEU A 231 9.38 -7.98 -4.35
CA LEU A 231 8.50 -6.98 -3.78
C LEU A 231 8.64 -5.62 -4.45
N ILE A 232 9.86 -5.23 -4.78
CA ILE A 232 10.14 -3.89 -5.27
C ILE A 232 10.36 -3.86 -6.76
N LEU A 233 11.39 -4.55 -7.27
CA LEU A 233 11.72 -4.47 -8.70
C LEU A 233 10.63 -5.07 -9.59
N ALA A 234 10.07 -6.21 -9.20
CA ALA A 234 8.94 -6.83 -9.91
C ALA A 234 7.57 -6.32 -9.46
N ASN A 235 7.52 -5.51 -8.39
CA ASN A 235 6.28 -4.97 -7.79
C ASN A 235 5.21 -6.04 -7.57
N GLN A 236 5.61 -7.14 -6.95
CA GLN A 236 4.74 -8.29 -6.69
C GLN A 236 4.51 -8.50 -5.20
N THR A 237 3.41 -9.17 -4.89
CA THR A 237 3.21 -9.73 -3.55
C THR A 237 3.92 -11.09 -3.47
N MET A 238 4.39 -11.48 -2.28
CA MET A 238 5.03 -12.80 -2.06
C MET A 238 4.13 -14.00 -2.43
N ASN A 239 2.84 -13.78 -2.59
CA ASN A 239 1.87 -14.83 -2.90
C ASN A 239 1.72 -15.15 -4.39
N THR A 240 2.46 -14.52 -5.29
CA THR A 240 2.41 -14.86 -6.73
C THR A 240 3.16 -16.16 -7.01
N LYS A 241 2.54 -17.26 -6.60
CA LYS A 241 3.12 -18.61 -6.68
C LYS A 241 3.44 -19.09 -8.11
N ASN A 242 2.88 -18.45 -9.12
CA ASN A 242 2.93 -18.95 -10.51
C ASN A 242 3.62 -18.03 -11.51
N MET A 243 4.25 -16.91 -11.09
CA MET A 243 4.97 -16.03 -11.98
C MET A 243 6.20 -16.76 -12.55
N THR A 244 6.36 -16.73 -13.88
CA THR A 244 7.55 -17.28 -14.55
C THR A 244 8.72 -16.31 -14.51
N VAL A 245 9.93 -16.82 -14.77
CA VAL A 245 11.14 -15.99 -14.89
C VAL A 245 10.96 -14.93 -15.98
N ASP A 246 10.37 -15.29 -17.12
CA ASP A 246 10.11 -14.35 -18.21
C ASP A 246 9.21 -13.18 -17.79
N GLN A 247 8.08 -13.50 -17.13
CA GLN A 247 7.15 -12.49 -16.60
C GLN A 247 7.81 -11.60 -15.53
N MET A 248 8.64 -12.18 -14.68
CA MET A 248 9.44 -11.43 -13.70
C MET A 248 10.37 -10.46 -14.41
N CYS A 249 11.12 -10.93 -15.41
CA CYS A 249 12.03 -10.10 -16.19
C CYS A 249 11.31 -8.95 -16.90
N ASP A 250 10.10 -9.16 -17.44
CA ASP A 250 9.31 -8.08 -18.03
C ASP A 250 8.96 -6.97 -17.05
N LYS A 251 8.60 -7.35 -15.82
CA LYS A 251 8.27 -6.38 -14.77
C LYS A 251 9.49 -5.59 -14.31
N ILE A 252 10.60 -6.30 -14.07
CA ILE A 252 11.87 -5.69 -13.69
C ILE A 252 12.39 -4.79 -14.81
N TYR A 253 12.28 -5.22 -16.05
CA TYR A 253 12.68 -4.39 -17.17
C TYR A 253 11.91 -3.07 -17.23
N LYS A 254 10.58 -3.07 -17.00
CA LYS A 254 9.77 -1.85 -16.90
C LYS A 254 10.25 -0.93 -15.79
N PHE A 255 10.62 -1.49 -14.65
CA PHE A 255 11.21 -0.73 -13.55
C PHE A 255 12.53 -0.07 -14.01
N LEU A 256 13.46 -0.86 -14.54
CA LEU A 256 14.80 -0.41 -14.90
C LEU A 256 14.80 0.69 -15.98
N ILE A 257 13.98 0.53 -17.04
CA ILE A 257 13.90 1.54 -18.11
C ILE A 257 13.18 2.82 -17.70
N SER A 258 12.53 2.81 -16.54
CA SER A 258 11.85 3.97 -15.98
C SER A 258 12.75 4.82 -15.07
N VAL A 259 13.87 4.26 -14.61
CA VAL A 259 14.86 5.01 -13.81
C VAL A 259 15.57 6.03 -14.70
N GLN A 260 15.83 7.22 -14.17
CA GLN A 260 16.54 8.32 -14.86
C GLN A 260 15.83 8.90 -16.10
N ILE A 261 14.50 8.74 -16.20
CA ILE A 261 13.73 9.42 -17.27
C ILE A 261 13.42 10.87 -16.88
N TYR A 262 12.88 11.09 -15.69
CA TYR A 262 12.56 12.41 -15.15
C TYR A 262 13.34 12.71 -13.86
N ASP A 263 13.70 11.68 -13.11
CA ASP A 263 14.48 11.74 -11.87
C ASP A 263 15.17 10.37 -11.65
N ASN A 264 16.01 10.26 -10.62
CA ASN A 264 16.71 9.01 -10.24
C ASN A 264 15.78 7.89 -9.71
N THR A 265 14.52 7.92 -10.02
CA THR A 265 13.48 6.99 -9.52
C THR A 265 12.62 6.50 -10.68
N PRO A 266 12.06 5.30 -10.60
CA PRO A 266 11.18 4.79 -11.64
C PRO A 266 9.74 5.25 -11.55
N PHE A 267 9.30 5.82 -10.42
CA PHE A 267 7.90 6.11 -10.13
C PHE A 267 7.58 7.59 -10.04
N LEU A 268 6.47 7.93 -10.67
CA LEU A 268 5.83 9.24 -10.56
C LEU A 268 4.51 9.10 -9.79
N VAL A 269 4.19 10.08 -8.98
CA VAL A 269 2.93 10.20 -8.25
C VAL A 269 2.32 11.57 -8.55
N PRO A 270 0.99 11.67 -8.78
CA PRO A 270 0.35 12.95 -9.00
C PRO A 270 0.50 13.87 -7.79
N LEU A 271 0.74 15.16 -8.05
CA LEU A 271 1.04 16.15 -7.02
C LEU A 271 -0.11 16.32 -6.02
N TYR A 272 -1.35 16.28 -6.50
CA TYR A 272 -2.57 16.41 -5.69
C TYR A 272 -3.31 15.09 -5.51
N GLY A 273 -2.66 13.95 -5.80
CA GLY A 273 -3.18 12.60 -5.61
C GLY A 273 -3.91 12.00 -6.81
N SER A 274 -4.37 10.77 -6.67
CA SER A 274 -4.80 9.92 -7.78
C SER A 274 -6.07 10.40 -8.50
N SER A 275 -6.88 11.26 -7.87
CA SER A 275 -8.05 11.85 -8.53
C SER A 275 -7.68 12.74 -9.72
N GLU A 276 -6.45 13.24 -9.80
CA GLU A 276 -5.99 14.03 -10.95
C GLU A 276 -6.04 13.23 -12.25
N PHE A 277 -5.78 11.92 -12.22
CA PHE A 277 -5.91 11.08 -13.41
C PHE A 277 -7.35 11.08 -13.94
N THR A 278 -8.32 10.90 -13.04
CA THR A 278 -9.74 10.85 -13.43
C THR A 278 -10.24 12.22 -13.88
N GLN A 279 -9.83 13.28 -13.21
CA GLN A 279 -10.17 14.66 -13.55
C GLN A 279 -9.57 15.07 -14.90
N ALA A 280 -8.30 14.74 -15.16
CA ALA A 280 -7.65 15.03 -16.44
C ALA A 280 -8.32 14.31 -17.61
N MET A 281 -8.66 13.04 -17.45
CA MET A 281 -9.37 12.26 -18.45
C MET A 281 -10.79 12.79 -18.68
N SER A 282 -11.52 13.11 -17.62
CA SER A 282 -12.86 13.70 -17.71
C SER A 282 -12.82 15.08 -18.39
N ARG A 283 -11.82 15.91 -18.05
CA ARG A 283 -11.62 17.20 -18.72
C ARG A 283 -11.31 17.03 -20.20
N LEU A 284 -10.45 16.09 -20.55
CA LEU A 284 -10.15 15.78 -21.95
C LEU A 284 -11.42 15.35 -22.71
N SER A 285 -12.24 14.48 -22.10
CA SER A 285 -13.52 14.06 -22.66
C SER A 285 -14.48 15.24 -22.86
N ALA A 286 -14.60 16.12 -21.88
CA ALA A 286 -15.44 17.32 -21.97
C ALA A 286 -14.97 18.27 -23.07
N VAL A 287 -13.67 18.47 -23.26
CA VAL A 287 -13.11 19.28 -24.37
C VAL A 287 -13.49 18.70 -25.73
N HIS A 288 -13.67 17.39 -25.82
CA HIS A 288 -14.15 16.71 -27.04
C HIS A 288 -15.69 16.61 -27.15
N GLY A 289 -16.43 17.32 -26.28
CA GLY A 289 -17.87 17.47 -26.37
C GLY A 289 -18.72 16.50 -25.56
N SER A 290 -18.11 15.73 -24.66
CA SER A 290 -18.87 14.89 -23.72
C SER A 290 -19.59 15.72 -22.67
N ILE A 291 -20.76 15.27 -22.28
CA ILE A 291 -21.60 15.93 -21.27
C ILE A 291 -21.49 15.16 -19.97
N PHE A 292 -21.29 15.88 -18.86
CA PHE A 292 -21.17 15.30 -17.52
C PHE A 292 -22.34 15.75 -16.64
N LEU A 293 -22.99 14.79 -16.02
CA LEU A 293 -24.04 15.01 -15.00
C LEU A 293 -23.54 14.35 -13.70
N ILE A 294 -23.12 15.16 -12.76
CA ILE A 294 -22.48 14.71 -11.51
C ILE A 294 -23.23 15.32 -10.35
N ASN A 295 -23.94 14.47 -9.60
CA ASN A 295 -24.75 14.89 -8.47
C ASN A 295 -25.14 13.64 -7.64
N ASP A 296 -25.05 13.72 -6.32
CA ASP A 296 -25.39 12.63 -5.39
C ASP A 296 -26.90 12.38 -5.23
N LEU A 297 -27.74 13.26 -5.76
CA LEU A 297 -29.18 13.11 -5.81
C LEU A 297 -29.71 12.64 -7.17
N LEU A 298 -28.81 12.24 -8.08
CA LEU A 298 -29.20 11.64 -9.34
C LEU A 298 -29.73 10.22 -9.12
N THR A 299 -30.83 9.92 -9.77
CA THR A 299 -31.34 8.56 -9.95
C THR A 299 -31.64 8.31 -11.41
N CYS A 300 -31.45 7.12 -11.89
CA CYS A 300 -31.79 6.77 -13.26
C CYS A 300 -32.46 5.41 -13.38
N SER A 301 -33.39 5.29 -14.33
CA SER A 301 -34.04 4.05 -14.74
C SER A 301 -33.71 3.77 -16.20
N ILE A 302 -33.19 2.58 -16.46
CA ILE A 302 -32.70 2.19 -17.78
C ILE A 302 -33.64 1.12 -18.35
N ASN A 303 -34.24 1.43 -19.50
CA ASN A 303 -35.17 0.56 -20.17
C ASN A 303 -34.76 0.29 -21.62
N TYR A 304 -35.15 -0.85 -22.18
CA TYR A 304 -35.08 -1.02 -23.64
C TYR A 304 -36.08 -0.08 -24.32
N ASN A 305 -35.67 0.44 -25.46
CA ASN A 305 -36.55 1.25 -26.29
C ASN A 305 -37.44 0.33 -27.14
N THR A 306 -38.69 0.15 -26.76
CA THR A 306 -39.66 -0.66 -27.50
C THR A 306 -39.97 -0.09 -28.90
N ASP A 307 -39.81 1.21 -29.07
CA ASP A 307 -40.05 1.92 -30.31
C ASP A 307 -38.79 2.17 -31.15
N TYR A 308 -37.69 1.44 -30.81
CA TYR A 308 -36.40 1.59 -31.48
C TYR A 308 -36.53 1.39 -33.00
N LYS A 309 -36.12 2.38 -33.75
CA LYS A 309 -36.03 2.33 -35.22
C LYS A 309 -34.59 2.58 -35.62
N LYS A 310 -34.00 1.63 -36.32
CA LYS A 310 -32.59 1.70 -36.72
C LYS A 310 -32.28 2.87 -37.64
N ASP A 311 -33.25 3.27 -38.43
CA ASP A 311 -33.12 4.35 -39.41
C ASP A 311 -33.46 5.73 -38.84
N ASP A 312 -33.96 5.83 -37.62
CA ASP A 312 -34.22 7.07 -36.92
C ASP A 312 -32.95 7.53 -36.17
N GLN A 313 -32.40 8.64 -36.60
CA GLN A 313 -31.16 9.21 -36.02
C GLN A 313 -31.31 9.59 -34.53
N ASN A 314 -32.52 9.82 -34.05
CA ASN A 314 -32.81 10.18 -32.67
C ASN A 314 -33.26 9.00 -31.80
N SER A 315 -33.46 7.82 -32.37
CA SER A 315 -33.87 6.62 -31.65
C SER A 315 -32.65 5.82 -31.17
N GLY A 316 -32.44 5.73 -29.87
CA GLY A 316 -31.43 4.86 -29.25
C GLY A 316 -32.03 3.54 -28.81
N LYS A 317 -31.20 2.53 -28.63
CA LYS A 317 -31.61 1.19 -28.15
C LYS A 317 -32.13 1.21 -26.72
N PHE A 318 -31.68 2.16 -25.93
CA PHE A 318 -32.04 2.34 -24.52
C PHE A 318 -32.67 3.72 -24.33
N VAL A 319 -33.72 3.76 -23.52
CA VAL A 319 -34.31 4.99 -22.97
C VAL A 319 -33.94 5.04 -21.51
N ILE A 320 -33.32 6.13 -21.12
CA ILE A 320 -32.86 6.37 -19.76
C ILE A 320 -33.63 7.53 -19.17
N GLU A 321 -34.43 7.26 -18.16
CA GLU A 321 -35.13 8.27 -17.38
C GLU A 321 -34.24 8.73 -16.24
N ILE A 322 -33.87 10.00 -16.21
CA ILE A 322 -33.01 10.61 -15.22
C ILE A 322 -33.84 11.54 -14.36
N ASN A 323 -33.70 11.42 -13.05
CA ASN A 323 -34.28 12.35 -12.09
C ASN A 323 -33.13 13.04 -11.36
N ASP A 324 -33.02 14.34 -11.51
CA ASP A 324 -32.10 15.20 -10.78
C ASP A 324 -32.81 15.75 -9.55
N GLY A 325 -32.53 15.12 -8.39
CA GLY A 325 -33.13 15.51 -7.12
C GLY A 325 -32.67 16.89 -6.62
N GLU A 326 -31.51 17.39 -7.05
CA GLU A 326 -31.02 18.71 -6.68
C GLU A 326 -31.83 19.82 -7.36
N ARG A 327 -32.16 19.65 -8.64
CA ARG A 327 -32.92 20.61 -9.43
C ARG A 327 -34.41 20.32 -9.51
N ASN A 328 -34.81 19.17 -8.97
CA ASN A 328 -36.17 18.65 -9.04
C ASN A 328 -36.69 18.55 -10.49
N GLU A 329 -35.84 18.18 -11.43
CA GLU A 329 -36.16 18.01 -12.85
C GLU A 329 -36.06 16.53 -13.26
N LYS A 330 -36.98 16.10 -14.13
CA LYS A 330 -36.98 14.78 -14.76
C LYS A 330 -36.87 14.94 -16.26
N PHE A 331 -36.02 14.12 -16.86
CA PHE A 331 -35.84 14.14 -18.32
C PHE A 331 -35.45 12.75 -18.83
N LYS A 332 -35.55 12.54 -20.14
CA LYS A 332 -35.24 11.28 -20.81
C LYS A 332 -34.16 11.48 -21.84
N ILE A 333 -33.23 10.53 -21.92
CA ILE A 333 -32.20 10.50 -22.96
C ILE A 333 -32.23 9.16 -23.69
N ASN A 334 -31.78 9.17 -24.94
CA ASN A 334 -31.65 7.98 -25.76
C ASN A 334 -30.16 7.63 -25.93
N ALA A 335 -29.78 6.35 -25.71
CA ALA A 335 -28.44 5.88 -25.93
C ALA A 335 -28.41 4.52 -26.65
N ASP A 336 -27.37 4.29 -27.48
CA ASP A 336 -27.18 3.02 -28.16
C ASP A 336 -26.47 1.98 -27.32
N LYS A 337 -25.59 2.41 -26.45
CA LYS A 337 -24.77 1.56 -25.58
C LYS A 337 -24.66 2.15 -24.19
N ILE A 338 -24.54 1.27 -23.20
CA ILE A 338 -24.37 1.64 -21.80
C ILE A 338 -23.11 0.97 -21.28
N ILE A 339 -22.29 1.75 -20.60
CA ILE A 339 -21.09 1.31 -19.89
C ILE A 339 -21.28 1.68 -18.44
N ILE A 340 -21.18 0.69 -17.56
CA ILE A 340 -21.40 0.87 -16.13
C ILE A 340 -20.36 0.08 -15.35
N ASN A 341 -19.91 0.64 -14.25
CA ASN A 341 -19.06 -0.08 -13.31
C ASN A 341 -19.85 -1.14 -12.53
N ASN A 342 -19.26 -2.31 -12.32
CA ASN A 342 -19.90 -3.40 -11.58
C ASN A 342 -20.37 -3.00 -10.18
N SER A 343 -19.68 -2.07 -9.53
CA SER A 343 -20.07 -1.59 -8.20
C SER A 343 -21.49 -1.01 -8.13
N TYR A 344 -22.01 -0.49 -9.23
CA TYR A 344 -23.39 0.02 -9.31
C TYR A 344 -24.44 -1.10 -9.54
N LEU A 345 -23.98 -2.30 -9.89
CA LEU A 345 -24.87 -3.44 -10.21
C LEU A 345 -25.18 -4.32 -9.00
N ASP A 346 -24.27 -4.35 -8.02
CA ASP A 346 -24.35 -5.25 -6.88
C ASP A 346 -25.23 -4.77 -5.74
N ASP A 347 -25.75 -3.54 -5.81
CA ASP A 347 -26.52 -2.92 -4.73
C ASP A 347 -28.01 -2.88 -5.04
N LYS A 348 -28.80 -3.57 -4.25
CA LYS A 348 -30.28 -3.57 -4.35
C LYS A 348 -30.89 -2.17 -4.12
N GLU A 349 -30.19 -1.32 -3.37
CA GLU A 349 -30.54 0.05 -3.10
C GLU A 349 -29.90 1.05 -4.09
N SER A 350 -29.24 0.55 -5.13
CA SER A 350 -28.61 1.39 -6.15
C SER A 350 -29.63 2.39 -6.72
N PRO A 351 -29.27 3.67 -6.81
CA PRO A 351 -30.10 4.68 -7.45
C PRO A 351 -30.21 4.46 -8.98
N ILE A 352 -29.48 3.49 -9.51
CA ILE A 352 -29.51 3.07 -10.91
C ILE A 352 -30.32 1.78 -11.00
N LYS A 353 -31.46 1.83 -11.67
CA LYS A 353 -32.36 0.69 -11.84
C LYS A 353 -32.39 0.24 -13.29
N PHE A 354 -32.35 -1.04 -13.48
CA PHE A 354 -32.51 -1.70 -14.79
C PHE A 354 -33.88 -2.34 -14.88
N ASN A 355 -34.49 -2.27 -16.05
CA ASN A 355 -35.67 -3.09 -16.34
C ASN A 355 -35.32 -4.58 -16.21
N GLU A 356 -36.24 -5.38 -15.69
CA GLU A 356 -36.10 -6.83 -15.48
C GLU A 356 -35.71 -7.62 -16.75
N GLU A 357 -36.01 -7.10 -17.94
CA GLU A 357 -35.62 -7.68 -19.21
C GLU A 357 -34.12 -7.56 -19.50
N ILE A 358 -33.40 -6.63 -18.84
CA ILE A 358 -31.96 -6.42 -19.02
C ILE A 358 -31.21 -7.44 -18.17
N LYS A 359 -30.88 -8.58 -18.78
CA LYS A 359 -30.10 -9.63 -18.12
C LYS A 359 -28.64 -9.22 -18.00
N ILE A 360 -28.24 -8.81 -16.81
CA ILE A 360 -26.84 -8.56 -16.48
C ILE A 360 -26.23 -9.89 -16.02
N LYS A 361 -25.19 -10.36 -16.71
CA LYS A 361 -24.39 -11.47 -16.20
C LYS A 361 -23.50 -10.92 -15.08
N ASN A 362 -23.92 -11.06 -13.84
CA ASN A 362 -23.02 -10.89 -12.71
C ASN A 362 -22.04 -12.06 -12.72
N ASN A 363 -20.83 -11.81 -13.21
CA ASN A 363 -19.71 -12.65 -12.81
C ASN A 363 -19.48 -12.32 -11.34
N SER A 364 -19.44 -13.34 -10.46
CA SER A 364 -19.07 -13.17 -9.06
C SER A 364 -17.78 -12.33 -9.03
N SER A 365 -17.87 -11.10 -8.59
CA SER A 365 -16.72 -10.23 -8.57
C SER A 365 -15.87 -10.64 -7.37
N ASP A 366 -14.66 -11.09 -7.64
CA ASP A 366 -13.64 -11.17 -6.62
C ASP A 366 -13.50 -9.81 -5.94
N TYR A 367 -13.46 -9.79 -4.63
CA TYR A 367 -13.33 -8.57 -3.85
C TYR A 367 -12.14 -8.63 -2.90
N VAL A 368 -11.66 -7.47 -2.52
CA VAL A 368 -10.66 -7.30 -1.46
C VAL A 368 -11.11 -6.16 -0.55
N TYR A 369 -10.86 -6.30 0.72
CA TYR A 369 -10.98 -5.19 1.66
C TYR A 369 -9.68 -4.38 1.67
N LYS A 370 -9.81 -3.07 1.71
CA LYS A 370 -8.69 -2.15 1.87
C LYS A 370 -8.87 -1.33 3.14
N TYR A 371 -7.91 -1.42 4.03
CA TYR A 371 -7.79 -0.57 5.21
C TYR A 371 -6.83 0.58 4.88
N SER A 372 -7.24 1.83 5.15
CA SER A 372 -6.38 3.00 4.98
C SER A 372 -6.35 3.81 6.27
N ALA A 373 -5.16 4.13 6.75
CA ALA A 373 -4.95 4.98 7.91
C ALA A 373 -4.06 6.16 7.54
N PHE A 374 -4.37 7.33 8.11
CA PHE A 374 -3.65 8.58 7.85
C PHE A 374 -3.16 9.16 9.18
N TYR A 375 -1.86 9.44 9.24
CA TYR A 375 -1.20 10.01 10.41
C TYR A 375 -0.47 11.29 10.01
N SER A 376 -0.85 12.41 10.61
CA SER A 376 -0.19 13.70 10.39
C SER A 376 0.78 13.99 11.52
N PHE A 377 2.01 14.29 11.17
CA PHE A 377 3.06 14.65 12.13
C PHE A 377 3.42 16.12 11.99
N LYS A 378 3.64 16.80 13.12
CA LYS A 378 4.29 18.10 13.13
C LYS A 378 5.76 17.92 12.71
N ASN A 379 6.20 18.65 11.70
CA ASN A 379 7.57 18.53 11.22
C ASN A 379 8.55 19.12 12.23
N ILE A 380 9.00 18.32 13.17
CA ILE A 380 10.33 18.50 13.77
C ILE A 380 11.40 18.30 12.68
N MET A 381 10.98 17.83 11.54
CA MET A 381 11.73 17.30 10.41
C MET A 381 12.09 18.36 9.34
N GLU A 382 11.80 19.64 9.51
CA GLU A 382 12.48 20.71 8.75
C GLU A 382 14.01 20.62 8.89
N LEU A 383 14.44 19.86 9.90
CA LEU A 383 15.81 19.62 10.25
C LEU A 383 16.44 18.42 9.53
N LEU A 384 15.63 17.46 9.13
CA LEU A 384 16.08 16.38 8.27
C LEU A 384 15.90 16.87 6.84
N THR A 385 16.99 16.94 6.10
CA THR A 385 17.12 17.48 4.73
C THR A 385 16.32 16.71 3.67
N TYR A 386 15.18 16.12 4.04
CA TYR A 386 14.30 15.37 3.14
C TYR A 386 13.33 16.32 2.41
N LYS A 387 13.89 17.24 1.60
CA LYS A 387 13.08 18.19 0.84
C LYS A 387 12.49 17.63 -0.46
N ASP A 388 12.72 16.34 -0.76
CA ASP A 388 12.79 15.95 -2.16
C ASP A 388 11.74 14.91 -2.60
N GLY A 389 10.51 14.96 -2.11
CA GLY A 389 9.42 14.11 -2.60
C GLY A 389 8.98 13.00 -1.64
N PRO A 390 7.94 12.23 -2.00
CA PRO A 390 7.38 11.21 -1.13
C PRO A 390 8.30 9.99 -0.99
N PHE A 391 8.22 9.34 0.18
CA PHE A 391 8.84 8.05 0.44
C PHE A 391 7.80 6.95 0.40
N TYR A 392 8.13 5.84 -0.21
CA TYR A 392 7.30 4.66 -0.26
C TYR A 392 7.89 3.54 0.59
N TYR A 393 7.05 2.89 1.39
CA TYR A 393 7.43 1.78 2.27
C TYR A 393 6.61 0.56 1.90
N ARG A 394 7.25 -0.59 1.84
CA ARG A 394 6.59 -1.88 1.64
C ARG A 394 7.02 -2.88 2.70
N VAL A 395 6.05 -3.51 3.33
CA VAL A 395 6.26 -4.58 4.30
C VAL A 395 5.64 -5.86 3.78
N PRO A 396 6.43 -6.91 3.57
CA PRO A 396 5.90 -8.20 3.11
C PRO A 396 5.02 -8.84 4.17
N LYS A 397 4.17 -9.78 3.75
CA LYS A 397 3.43 -10.63 4.67
C LYS A 397 4.37 -11.44 5.55
N ASN A 398 3.92 -11.75 6.76
CA ASN A 398 4.64 -12.56 7.75
C ASN A 398 6.02 -11.98 8.13
N ASN A 399 6.14 -10.65 8.11
CA ASN A 399 7.33 -10.01 8.67
C ASN A 399 7.47 -10.37 10.16
N SER A 400 8.68 -10.69 10.61
CA SER A 400 8.97 -11.21 11.95
C SER A 400 8.54 -10.30 13.10
N ILE A 401 8.62 -8.98 12.89
CA ILE A 401 8.23 -7.98 13.90
C ILE A 401 6.76 -7.64 13.84
N LEU A 402 6.28 -7.26 12.65
CA LEU A 402 4.88 -6.86 12.49
C LEU A 402 3.92 -8.04 12.61
N LYS A 403 4.41 -9.28 12.40
CA LYS A 403 3.59 -10.50 12.39
C LYS A 403 2.31 -10.32 11.58
N ASN A 404 2.44 -9.56 10.48
CA ASN A 404 1.33 -9.14 9.65
C ASN A 404 0.89 -10.26 8.71
N GLU A 405 -0.37 -10.63 8.76
CA GLU A 405 -0.98 -11.59 7.83
C GLU A 405 -1.18 -10.98 6.43
N TYR A 406 -1.18 -9.65 6.31
CA TYR A 406 -1.43 -8.91 5.08
C TYR A 406 -0.22 -8.08 4.68
N GLN A 407 -0.07 -7.83 3.38
CA GLN A 407 0.94 -6.88 2.91
C GLN A 407 0.55 -5.46 3.31
N LEU A 408 1.54 -4.69 3.76
CA LEU A 408 1.39 -3.28 4.08
C LEU A 408 2.19 -2.44 3.10
N ASP A 409 1.54 -1.46 2.53
CA ASP A 409 2.14 -0.40 1.74
C ASP A 409 1.91 0.95 2.43
N ALA A 410 2.93 1.78 2.51
CA ALA A 410 2.78 3.11 3.08
C ALA A 410 3.49 4.17 2.25
N ILE A 411 2.92 5.37 2.25
CA ILE A 411 3.51 6.54 1.59
C ILE A 411 3.62 7.64 2.62
N ARG A 412 4.81 8.24 2.69
CA ARG A 412 5.03 9.42 3.49
C ARG A 412 5.20 10.63 2.60
N TYR A 413 4.26 11.55 2.70
CA TYR A 413 4.26 12.83 2.01
C TYR A 413 4.91 13.91 2.87
N PHE A 414 5.61 14.82 2.24
CA PHE A 414 6.25 15.97 2.86
C PHE A 414 5.64 17.28 2.33
N ASN A 415 5.97 18.38 2.93
CA ASN A 415 5.42 19.71 2.60
C ASN A 415 5.56 20.12 1.12
N ASN A 416 6.54 19.60 0.41
CA ASN A 416 6.75 19.86 -1.02
C ASN A 416 5.86 19.02 -1.96
N THR A 417 5.00 18.17 -1.42
CA THR A 417 4.16 17.26 -2.22
C THR A 417 2.74 17.79 -2.44
N SER A 418 2.44 19.02 -2.02
CA SER A 418 1.09 19.63 -2.09
C SER A 418 -0.06 18.79 -1.48
N GLN A 419 0.28 17.73 -0.76
CA GLN A 419 -0.69 16.85 -0.10
C GLN A 419 -0.77 17.08 1.41
N VAL A 420 0.06 17.96 1.93
CA VAL A 420 0.14 18.26 3.35
C VAL A 420 0.56 19.70 3.58
N PRO A 421 0.08 20.36 4.65
CA PRO A 421 0.47 21.72 4.99
C PRO A 421 1.97 21.85 5.22
N ASN A 422 2.49 23.07 5.06
CA ASN A 422 3.84 23.43 5.47
C ASN A 422 4.07 23.03 6.93
N ASN A 423 5.27 22.60 7.28
CA ASN A 423 5.67 22.13 8.61
C ASN A 423 4.96 20.83 9.07
N ARG A 424 4.38 20.07 8.16
CA ARG A 424 3.81 18.75 8.46
C ARG A 424 4.24 17.69 7.46
N SER A 425 4.17 16.44 7.88
CA SER A 425 4.23 15.29 7.00
C SER A 425 3.01 14.40 7.23
N LEU A 426 2.58 13.70 6.20
CA LEU A 426 1.45 12.79 6.21
C LEU A 426 1.93 11.39 5.89
N LEU A 427 1.72 10.44 6.79
CA LEU A 427 1.92 9.03 6.54
C LEU A 427 0.57 8.39 6.23
N GLN A 428 0.43 7.87 5.05
CA GLN A 428 -0.69 7.05 4.64
C GLN A 428 -0.28 5.59 4.64
N ILE A 429 -1.00 4.76 5.38
CA ILE A 429 -0.79 3.31 5.44
C ILE A 429 -1.96 2.65 4.73
N SER A 430 -1.68 1.71 3.85
CA SER A 430 -2.67 0.91 3.13
C SER A 430 -2.40 -0.57 3.35
N ILE A 431 -3.41 -1.30 3.83
CA ILE A 431 -3.36 -2.75 4.03
C ILE A 431 -4.51 -3.35 3.23
N THR A 432 -4.20 -4.35 2.41
CA THR A 432 -5.18 -5.00 1.55
C THR A 432 -5.35 -6.45 2.00
N SER A 433 -6.60 -6.90 2.13
CA SER A 433 -6.93 -8.29 2.46
C SER A 433 -6.51 -9.24 1.35
N ASP A 434 -6.57 -10.53 1.64
CA ASP A 434 -6.55 -11.55 0.61
C ASP A 434 -7.85 -11.49 -0.22
N LEU A 435 -7.81 -12.14 -1.38
CA LEU A 435 -8.96 -12.22 -2.27
C LEU A 435 -10.09 -12.98 -1.57
N ASN A 436 -11.29 -12.41 -1.58
CA ASN A 436 -12.50 -12.99 -0.99
C ASN A 436 -12.35 -13.32 0.51
N GLU A 437 -11.75 -12.41 1.29
CA GLU A 437 -11.65 -12.54 2.75
C GLU A 437 -13.05 -12.59 3.38
N ASP A 438 -13.36 -13.67 4.10
CA ASP A 438 -14.71 -13.94 4.58
C ASP A 438 -15.13 -13.06 5.78
N ASN A 439 -14.17 -12.59 6.59
CA ASN A 439 -14.47 -11.88 7.82
C ASN A 439 -13.91 -10.45 7.84
N LYS A 440 -14.76 -9.51 7.45
CA LYS A 440 -14.46 -8.08 7.41
C LYS A 440 -13.98 -7.51 8.75
N ASP A 441 -14.70 -7.82 9.85
CA ASP A 441 -14.39 -7.24 11.15
C ASP A 441 -13.07 -7.76 11.71
N THR A 442 -12.77 -9.03 11.47
CA THR A 442 -11.47 -9.62 11.78
C THR A 442 -10.36 -8.95 11.00
N PHE A 443 -10.56 -8.73 9.70
CA PHE A 443 -9.60 -8.00 8.87
C PHE A 443 -9.36 -6.58 9.40
N ILE A 444 -10.41 -5.81 9.69
CA ILE A 444 -10.30 -4.44 10.19
C ILE A 444 -9.50 -4.39 11.50
N ASN A 445 -9.80 -5.26 12.46
CA ASN A 445 -9.11 -5.28 13.74
C ASN A 445 -7.63 -5.64 13.60
N LYS A 446 -7.30 -6.62 12.78
CA LYS A 446 -5.91 -6.98 12.45
C LYS A 446 -5.19 -5.85 11.74
N ALA A 447 -5.78 -5.25 10.71
CA ALA A 447 -5.20 -4.17 9.95
C ALA A 447 -4.94 -2.93 10.82
N LYS A 448 -5.85 -2.60 11.75
CA LYS A 448 -5.66 -1.54 12.74
C LYS A 448 -4.43 -1.81 13.61
N SER A 449 -4.34 -2.99 14.20
CA SER A 449 -3.21 -3.38 15.05
C SER A 449 -1.88 -3.34 14.30
N ILE A 450 -1.84 -3.84 13.07
CA ILE A 450 -0.66 -3.80 12.18
C ILE A 450 -0.27 -2.34 11.90
N SER A 451 -1.25 -1.49 11.57
CA SER A 451 -1.03 -0.07 11.26
C SER A 451 -0.45 0.70 12.46
N GLU A 452 -0.97 0.49 13.66
CA GLU A 452 -0.48 1.12 14.90
C GLU A 452 0.94 0.65 15.25
N HIS A 453 1.23 -0.64 15.06
CA HIS A 453 2.57 -1.19 15.29
C HIS A 453 3.58 -0.62 14.26
N PHE A 454 3.20 -0.57 12.98
CA PHE A 454 4.03 0.04 11.94
C PHE A 454 4.31 1.51 12.21
N LEU A 455 3.28 2.26 12.65
CA LEU A 455 3.44 3.66 13.05
C LEU A 455 4.51 3.81 14.13
N LYS A 456 4.49 2.95 15.16
CA LYS A 456 5.50 2.97 16.22
C LYS A 456 6.90 2.75 15.66
N ILE A 457 7.09 1.77 14.79
CA ILE A 457 8.38 1.49 14.14
C ILE A 457 8.87 2.71 13.34
N ILE A 458 7.99 3.34 12.54
CA ILE A 458 8.34 4.55 11.80
C ILE A 458 8.76 5.68 12.74
N MET A 459 8.05 5.89 13.83
CA MET A 459 8.39 6.94 14.81
C MET A 459 9.74 6.67 15.47
N ASP A 460 10.05 5.44 15.82
CA ASP A 460 11.33 5.07 16.43
C ASP A 460 12.48 5.25 15.43
N ASN A 461 12.32 4.87 14.17
CA ASN A 461 13.31 5.14 13.12
C ASN A 461 13.56 6.65 12.90
N ILE A 462 12.50 7.46 12.94
CA ILE A 462 12.62 8.93 12.84
C ILE A 462 13.43 9.47 14.00
N LYS A 463 13.18 9.01 15.23
CA LYS A 463 13.94 9.41 16.42
C LYS A 463 15.42 9.07 16.28
N GLU A 464 15.73 7.85 15.83
CA GLU A 464 17.11 7.42 15.59
C GLU A 464 17.82 8.30 14.55
N ASP A 465 17.15 8.62 13.45
CA ASP A 465 17.70 9.47 12.41
C ASP A 465 17.98 10.90 12.92
N ILE A 466 17.11 11.45 13.75
CA ILE A 466 17.34 12.72 14.42
C ILE A 466 18.57 12.65 15.31
N LEU A 467 18.70 11.62 16.13
CA LEU A 467 19.83 11.42 17.04
C LEU A 467 21.16 11.26 16.29
N LYS A 468 21.18 10.46 15.22
CA LYS A 468 22.39 10.26 14.38
C LYS A 468 22.83 11.57 13.71
N ASN A 469 21.89 12.36 13.19
CA ASN A 469 22.21 13.61 12.48
C ASN A 469 22.50 14.78 13.43
N TYR A 470 22.07 14.71 14.69
CA TYR A 470 22.29 15.78 15.68
C TYR A 470 23.78 16.11 15.90
N ASN A 471 24.67 15.13 15.75
CA ASN A 471 26.11 15.33 15.90
C ASN A 471 26.78 15.95 14.66
N ASN A 472 26.06 16.07 13.52
CA ASN A 472 26.58 16.67 12.31
C ASN A 472 26.64 18.21 12.44
N LYS A 473 27.81 18.82 12.12
CA LYS A 473 28.01 20.26 12.19
C LYS A 473 27.05 21.05 11.29
N GLU A 474 26.72 20.53 10.12
CA GLU A 474 25.80 21.15 9.17
C GLU A 474 24.36 21.15 9.71
N PHE A 475 23.96 20.05 10.33
CA PHE A 475 22.67 19.94 11.02
C PHE A 475 22.57 20.96 12.16
N LYS A 476 23.59 21.05 13.01
CA LYS A 476 23.66 22.06 14.11
C LYS A 476 23.58 23.50 13.60
N SER A 477 24.15 23.79 12.42
CA SER A 477 24.10 25.16 11.85
C SER A 477 22.71 25.52 11.33
N LYS A 478 21.97 24.58 10.74
CA LYS A 478 20.59 24.76 10.29
C LYS A 478 19.59 24.87 11.44
N CYS A 479 19.92 24.29 12.60
CA CYS A 479 19.09 24.31 13.80
C CYS A 479 19.15 25.59 14.64
N LYS A 480 19.95 26.58 14.27
CA LYS A 480 20.16 27.80 15.09
C LYS A 480 18.89 28.57 15.47
N PHE A 481 17.84 28.51 14.67
CA PHE A 481 16.58 29.21 14.91
C PHE A 481 15.59 28.48 15.85
N ASN A 482 15.71 27.16 16.04
CA ASN A 482 14.83 26.36 16.91
C ASN A 482 15.58 25.57 17.99
N ARG A 483 16.76 26.04 18.37
CA ARG A 483 17.74 25.32 19.21
C ARG A 483 17.16 24.85 20.56
N ILE A 484 16.33 25.63 21.22
CA ILE A 484 15.80 25.32 22.55
C ILE A 484 14.79 24.15 22.45
N ARG A 485 13.81 24.23 21.56
CA ARG A 485 12.80 23.17 21.39
C ARG A 485 13.38 21.82 20.96
N ILE A 486 14.43 21.86 20.14
CA ILE A 486 15.08 20.62 19.66
C ILE A 486 15.90 19.98 20.76
N LEU A 487 16.57 20.76 21.57
CA LEU A 487 17.31 20.25 22.73
C LEU A 487 16.37 19.60 23.75
N GLU A 488 15.24 20.25 24.06
CA GLU A 488 14.21 19.71 24.94
C GLU A 488 13.63 18.39 24.41
N GLU A 489 13.37 18.29 23.10
CA GLU A 489 12.85 17.07 22.48
C GLU A 489 13.90 15.95 22.42
N ILE A 490 15.17 16.28 22.16
CA ILE A 490 16.29 15.32 22.18
C ILE A 490 16.54 14.82 23.59
N ASP A 491 16.50 15.70 24.58
CA ASP A 491 16.71 15.31 25.98
C ASP A 491 15.54 14.44 26.45
N ARG A 492 14.30 14.75 26.08
CA ARG A 492 13.13 13.90 26.33
C ARG A 492 13.26 12.52 25.69
N VAL A 493 13.71 12.44 24.43
CA VAL A 493 13.93 11.17 23.72
C VAL A 493 15.02 10.34 24.39
N LYS A 494 16.12 10.99 24.85
CA LYS A 494 17.19 10.30 25.60
C LYS A 494 16.71 9.77 26.94
N GLU A 495 15.93 10.56 27.69
CA GLU A 495 15.33 10.13 28.95
C GLU A 495 14.37 8.95 28.76
N GLU A 496 13.54 8.96 27.68
CA GLU A 496 12.68 7.84 27.34
C GLU A 496 13.45 6.57 26.96
N GLU A 497 14.56 6.71 26.21
CA GLU A 497 15.44 5.59 25.87
C GLU A 497 16.16 5.00 27.09
N GLU A 498 16.66 5.87 27.99
CA GLU A 498 17.29 5.40 29.23
C GLU A 498 16.26 4.70 30.13
N LYS A 499 15.04 5.22 30.18
CA LYS A 499 13.95 4.59 30.93
C LYS A 499 13.60 3.21 30.37
N ARG A 500 13.51 3.11 29.04
CA ARG A 500 13.25 1.83 28.36
C ARG A 500 14.36 0.82 28.59
N LYS A 501 15.64 1.25 28.52
CA LYS A 501 16.78 0.36 28.80
C LYS A 501 16.76 -0.15 30.24
N LYS A 502 16.43 0.73 31.21
CA LYS A 502 16.29 0.32 32.61
C LYS A 502 15.13 -0.68 32.81
N GLU A 503 13.99 -0.45 32.17
CA GLU A 503 12.85 -1.36 32.21
C GLU A 503 13.18 -2.74 31.58
N GLU A 504 13.94 -2.76 30.48
CA GLU A 504 14.41 -4.00 29.85
C GLU A 504 15.43 -4.74 30.72
N GLU A 505 16.33 -4.01 31.38
CA GLU A 505 17.27 -4.61 32.34
C GLU A 505 16.59 -5.17 33.59
N GLU A 506 15.61 -4.45 34.12
CA GLU A 506 14.81 -4.95 35.24
C GLU A 506 14.00 -6.20 34.87
N LYS A 507 13.47 -6.22 33.65
CA LYS A 507 12.73 -7.37 33.15
C LYS A 507 13.63 -8.59 33.01
N LYS A 508 14.82 -8.42 32.45
CA LYS A 508 15.82 -9.49 32.35
C LYS A 508 16.24 -10.01 33.72
N LYS A 509 16.49 -9.11 34.68
CA LYS A 509 16.81 -9.51 36.05
C LYS A 509 15.69 -10.31 36.73
N LYS A 510 14.43 -9.92 36.52
CA LYS A 510 13.28 -10.68 37.04
C LYS A 510 13.16 -12.05 36.38
N GLU A 511 13.37 -12.15 35.07
CA GLU A 511 13.36 -13.43 34.35
C GLU A 511 14.50 -14.36 34.82
N GLU A 512 15.69 -13.81 35.06
CA GLU A 512 16.82 -14.59 35.61
C GLU A 512 16.55 -15.03 37.05
N GLU A 513 15.96 -14.18 37.87
CA GLU A 513 15.58 -14.52 39.26
C GLU A 513 14.48 -15.59 39.33
N GLU A 514 13.49 -15.52 38.44
CA GLU A 514 12.46 -16.56 38.31
C GLU A 514 13.06 -17.91 37.86
N LYS A 515 14.00 -17.85 36.91
CA LYS A 515 14.70 -19.05 36.44
C LYS A 515 15.51 -19.70 37.55
N ARG A 516 16.23 -18.89 38.32
CA ARG A 516 17.00 -19.38 39.48
C ARG A 516 16.10 -19.99 40.55
N LYS A 517 14.94 -19.37 40.85
CA LYS A 517 13.97 -19.93 41.79
C LYS A 517 13.41 -21.28 41.34
N LYS A 518 13.15 -21.44 40.05
CA LYS A 518 12.69 -22.72 39.48
C LYS A 518 13.77 -23.80 39.55
N GLU A 519 15.04 -23.46 39.29
CA GLU A 519 16.17 -24.38 39.41
C GLU A 519 16.41 -24.81 40.86
N GLU A 520 16.30 -23.88 41.84
CA GLU A 520 16.36 -24.16 43.26
C GLU A 520 15.21 -25.05 43.75
N GLU A 521 14.02 -24.88 43.18
CA GLU A 521 12.85 -25.71 43.52
C GLU A 521 12.94 -27.12 42.92
N GLU A 522 13.48 -27.26 41.72
CA GLU A 522 13.77 -28.56 41.11
C GLU A 522 14.88 -29.30 41.86
N GLU A 523 15.91 -28.59 42.33
CA GLU A 523 16.99 -29.21 43.10
C GLU A 523 16.50 -29.69 44.48
N LYS A 524 15.58 -28.93 45.12
CA LYS A 524 14.94 -29.37 46.37
C LYS A 524 14.09 -30.63 46.16
N LYS A 525 13.30 -30.68 45.10
CA LYS A 525 12.47 -31.85 44.79
C LYS A 525 13.34 -33.08 44.51
N LYS A 526 14.45 -32.94 43.83
CA LYS A 526 15.42 -34.05 43.61
C LYS A 526 16.03 -34.56 44.91
N LYS A 527 16.39 -33.66 45.83
CA LYS A 527 16.92 -34.04 47.15
C LYS A 527 15.85 -34.75 48.01
N GLU A 528 14.61 -34.31 47.98
CA GLU A 528 13.51 -34.98 48.68
C GLU A 528 13.17 -36.35 48.08
N GLU A 529 13.28 -36.53 46.77
CA GLU A 529 13.13 -37.84 46.10
C GLU A 529 14.31 -38.79 46.45
N GLU A 530 15.53 -38.28 46.52
CA GLU A 530 16.69 -39.09 46.94
C GLU A 530 16.60 -39.51 48.43
N GLU A 531 16.13 -38.62 49.32
CA GLU A 531 15.89 -38.97 50.71
C GLU A 531 14.78 -40.01 50.89
N LYS A 532 13.70 -39.90 50.09
CA LYS A 532 12.66 -40.92 50.08
C LYS A 532 13.15 -42.28 49.63
N LYS A 533 13.94 -42.34 48.56
CA LYS A 533 14.52 -43.58 48.08
C LYS A 533 15.48 -44.23 49.11
N LYS A 534 16.30 -43.41 49.80
CA LYS A 534 17.17 -43.93 50.86
C LYS A 534 16.37 -44.50 52.03
N LYS A 535 15.28 -43.88 52.42
CA LYS A 535 14.37 -44.40 53.47
C LYS A 535 13.69 -45.70 53.06
N GLU A 536 13.25 -45.81 51.84
CA GLU A 536 12.66 -47.02 51.27
C GLU A 536 13.68 -48.16 51.19
N GLU A 537 14.94 -47.87 50.82
CA GLU A 537 16.03 -48.84 50.81
C GLU A 537 16.42 -49.29 52.23
N GLU A 538 16.44 -48.39 53.23
CA GLU A 538 16.66 -48.73 54.64
C GLU A 538 15.53 -49.57 55.23
N GLU A 539 14.26 -49.28 54.92
CA GLU A 539 13.10 -50.08 55.33
C GLU A 539 13.13 -51.49 54.65
N GLU A 540 13.54 -51.58 53.41
CA GLU A 540 13.67 -52.87 52.71
C GLU A 540 14.84 -53.71 53.26
N GLN A 541 15.95 -53.07 53.66
CA GLN A 541 17.04 -53.75 54.34
C GLN A 541 16.68 -54.23 55.73
N ASN A 542 15.96 -53.43 56.52
CA ASN A 542 15.48 -53.81 57.82
C ASN A 542 14.44 -54.96 57.76
N LYS A 543 13.57 -55.02 56.79
CA LYS A 543 12.67 -56.17 56.55
C LYS A 543 13.40 -57.43 56.22
N LYS A 544 14.43 -57.36 55.38
CA LYS A 544 15.28 -58.50 55.02
C LYS A 544 16.16 -59.02 56.20
N GLU A 545 16.50 -58.16 57.17
CA GLU A 545 17.17 -58.55 58.40
C GLU A 545 16.18 -59.17 59.43
N GLU A 546 14.91 -58.69 59.45
CA GLU A 546 13.88 -59.30 60.30
C GLU A 546 13.52 -60.71 59.77
N GLU A 547 13.27 -60.87 58.45
CA GLU A 547 13.04 -62.19 57.84
C GLU A 547 14.17 -63.16 58.09
N LYS A 548 15.45 -62.73 58.00
CA LYS A 548 16.63 -63.58 58.33
C LYS A 548 16.71 -63.94 59.79
N LYS A 549 16.14 -63.18 60.73
CA LYS A 549 16.02 -63.46 62.14
C LYS A 549 14.88 -64.41 62.48
N GLU A 550 13.78 -64.36 61.71
CA GLU A 550 12.69 -65.33 61.83
C GLU A 550 13.10 -66.71 61.27
N ASP A 551 13.75 -66.78 60.13
CA ASP A 551 14.22 -68.01 59.54
C ASP A 551 15.27 -68.75 60.47
N LYS A 552 16.10 -67.98 61.17
CA LYS A 552 17.04 -68.58 62.16
C LYS A 552 16.35 -69.08 63.44
N LYS A 553 15.13 -68.61 63.77
CA LYS A 553 14.37 -69.12 64.91
C LYS A 553 13.53 -70.36 64.59
N GLU A 554 13.22 -70.59 63.27
CA GLU A 554 12.57 -71.81 62.84
C GLU A 554 13.55 -72.99 62.66
N GLU A 555 14.86 -72.74 62.44
CA GLU A 555 15.88 -73.79 62.35
C GLU A 555 16.34 -74.30 63.74
N GLU A 556 16.05 -73.61 64.87
CA GLU A 556 16.36 -73.98 66.23
C GLU A 556 15.18 -74.61 67.01
N LYS A 557 14.08 -75.01 66.35
CA LYS A 557 12.95 -75.77 66.90
C LYS A 557 12.83 -77.14 66.20
#